data_8346154f4f7558fc589194e4331167d7
#
_entry.id   8346154f4f7558fc589194e4331167d7
#
_cell.length_a   1.000
_cell.length_b   1.000
_cell.length_c   1.000
_cell.angle_alpha   90.00
_cell.angle_beta   90.00
_cell.angle_gamma   90.00
#
_symmetry.space_group_name_H-M   'P 1'
#
loop_
_entity.id
_entity.type
_entity.pdbx_description
1 polymer ?
#
loop_
_entity_poly.entity_id
_entity_poly.type
_entity_poly.pdbx_seq_one_letter_code
_entity_poly.pdbx_strand_id
1 'polypeptide(L)'
;ELRHPNIVQMFEYAIVNESPYLVMEYIPGPSLATYLKKLQDNKQRLPIGLVAQILKSMASALDYAHLKGIVHRDIKPANVLLRSQSELVELGKPLPADVEPILTDFGLVRLLDSTMHTTAGSVSGTPAYMSPEQARGEKVDKRTDIYALGIMLYEMLAGVVPFQADTTFGMLMKHINEPPPPVKGISPELQDLISRALAKKPEYRYESAGELANEFMALFNGQTISPGTMHIAEIMRKEAGEAQQSKTEPEGRRFNWVRIGIEIAIAAILLFVIYQVVDSNRQIAIAPNVPIGRLRFEDSGFYVDALSLTLNSNVPEPEAGMHYEVWLIADDGETPRDIGPVIYGPSGIGRLEYSEPSLENLLRNYNQVQITLEEDDVPVSVPTGEVVYSSIFPPESLAMIRHLLVTHETPDEGPLMQNLWWYSAEYVNDSINGDPESNGNVGIAQAFEDGDEAALRKRTEEVINQIVGDLSDRYLDYDNDGAIDVSGDGYGSLPQGEERLGYIQESALYAQRTADASDSTANIRTYNDNVQICLQNIEAWTNEILDLALQLNDMPFGPEMEPIVSQLSRLGVELVDGADTNENGRIDPVAGECGATTAYENAYFMADFQIYLGPNRTPPSGK
;
A
#
# COMPACT_ATOMS: atom_id res chain seq x y z
N GLU A 1 6.91 -20.09 -15.91
CA GLU A 1 7.89 -19.35 -16.73
C GLU A 1 7.19 -18.69 -17.91
N LEU A 2 7.24 -17.35 -18.00
CA LEU A 2 6.83 -16.61 -19.19
C LEU A 2 8.02 -16.55 -20.16
N ARG A 3 7.88 -17.09 -21.37
CA ARG A 3 8.87 -16.99 -22.44
C ARG A 3 8.24 -16.40 -23.68
N HIS A 4 8.48 -15.13 -23.93
CA HIS A 4 7.93 -14.39 -25.05
C HIS A 4 8.95 -13.34 -25.53
N PRO A 5 9.09 -13.05 -26.83
CA PRO A 5 10.09 -12.10 -27.34
C PRO A 5 9.94 -10.68 -26.77
N ASN A 6 8.71 -10.29 -26.39
CA ASN A 6 8.42 -8.96 -25.81
C ASN A 6 8.18 -9.00 -24.30
N ILE A 7 8.63 -10.03 -23.60
CA ILE A 7 8.60 -10.13 -22.13
C ILE A 7 10.03 -10.38 -21.65
N VAL A 8 10.49 -9.63 -20.65
CA VAL A 8 11.79 -9.82 -20.04
C VAL A 8 11.93 -11.25 -19.51
N GLN A 9 13.05 -11.91 -19.81
CA GLN A 9 13.32 -13.25 -19.31
C GLN A 9 13.75 -13.19 -17.86
N MET A 10 12.99 -13.81 -16.98
CA MET A 10 13.37 -14.03 -15.58
C MET A 10 14.16 -15.33 -15.49
N PHE A 11 15.31 -15.30 -14.80
CA PHE A 11 16.21 -16.45 -14.64
C PHE A 11 16.05 -17.09 -13.27
N GLU A 12 15.99 -16.28 -12.20
CA GLU A 12 16.01 -16.76 -10.83
C GLU A 12 15.32 -15.77 -9.91
N TYR A 13 14.68 -16.28 -8.89
CA TYR A 13 14.25 -15.55 -7.72
C TYR A 13 14.98 -16.15 -6.52
N ALA A 14 15.62 -15.32 -5.71
CA ALA A 14 16.35 -15.74 -4.53
C ALA A 14 16.13 -14.72 -3.40
N ILE A 15 16.16 -15.19 -2.17
CA ILE A 15 16.21 -14.34 -0.98
C ILE A 15 17.63 -14.43 -0.43
N VAL A 16 18.31 -13.31 -0.27
CA VAL A 16 19.67 -13.24 0.29
C VAL A 16 19.66 -12.18 1.39
N ASN A 17 19.96 -12.59 2.62
CA ASN A 17 19.90 -11.74 3.81
C ASN A 17 18.54 -11.02 3.91
N GLU A 18 17.45 -11.80 3.86
CA GLU A 18 16.04 -11.33 3.93
C GLU A 18 15.59 -10.38 2.81
N SER A 19 16.47 -10.04 1.91
CA SER A 19 16.15 -9.21 0.76
C SER A 19 15.83 -10.07 -0.46
N PRO A 20 14.64 -9.94 -1.07
CA PRO A 20 14.29 -10.66 -2.28
C PRO A 20 15.08 -10.11 -3.48
N TYR A 21 15.71 -10.99 -4.23
CA TYR A 21 16.41 -10.69 -5.46
C TYR A 21 15.75 -11.39 -6.64
N LEU A 22 15.56 -10.62 -7.71
CA LEU A 22 15.11 -11.15 -8.98
C LEU A 22 16.22 -11.00 -10.02
N VAL A 23 16.69 -12.11 -10.55
CA VAL A 23 17.67 -12.13 -11.63
C VAL A 23 16.95 -12.20 -12.96
N MET A 24 17.11 -11.19 -13.79
CA MET A 24 16.46 -11.10 -15.09
C MET A 24 17.43 -10.70 -16.20
N GLU A 25 17.00 -10.88 -17.45
CA GLU A 25 17.72 -10.41 -18.63
C GLU A 25 17.96 -8.89 -18.54
N TYR A 26 19.21 -8.49 -18.76
CA TYR A 26 19.54 -7.07 -18.91
C TYR A 26 19.16 -6.59 -20.31
N ILE A 27 18.28 -5.60 -20.37
CA ILE A 27 17.83 -4.97 -21.62
C ILE A 27 18.58 -3.65 -21.80
N PRO A 28 19.52 -3.56 -22.78
CA PRO A 28 20.24 -2.33 -23.05
C PRO A 28 19.35 -1.32 -23.77
N GLY A 29 18.91 -0.29 -23.06
CA GLY A 29 18.07 0.78 -23.62
C GLY A 29 17.20 1.48 -22.58
N PRO A 30 16.64 2.65 -22.92
CA PRO A 30 15.80 3.42 -22.02
C PRO A 30 14.40 2.80 -21.89
N SER A 31 13.67 3.19 -20.84
CA SER A 31 12.24 2.93 -20.80
C SER A 31 11.47 3.80 -21.80
N LEU A 32 10.32 3.31 -22.23
CA LEU A 32 9.40 4.09 -23.08
C LEU A 32 8.99 5.40 -22.39
N ALA A 33 8.85 5.42 -21.06
CA ALA A 33 8.56 6.63 -20.29
C ALA A 33 9.65 7.68 -20.46
N THR A 34 10.90 7.28 -20.29
CA THR A 34 12.06 8.20 -20.47
C THR A 34 12.12 8.72 -21.90
N TYR A 35 11.83 7.87 -22.88
CA TYR A 35 11.81 8.27 -24.28
C TYR A 35 10.66 9.25 -24.60
N LEU A 36 9.43 8.97 -24.15
CA LEU A 36 8.25 9.84 -24.33
C LEU A 36 8.46 11.20 -23.65
N LYS A 37 9.02 11.23 -22.44
CA LYS A 37 9.36 12.47 -21.74
C LYS A 37 10.33 13.32 -22.58
N LYS A 38 11.33 12.70 -23.18
CA LYS A 38 12.30 13.43 -24.04
C LYS A 38 11.67 13.98 -25.31
N LEU A 39 10.71 13.27 -25.92
CA LEU A 39 9.92 13.76 -27.05
C LEU A 39 9.06 14.96 -26.61
N GLN A 40 8.42 14.89 -25.44
CA GLN A 40 7.60 15.96 -24.89
C GLN A 40 8.44 17.23 -24.64
N ASP A 41 9.62 17.12 -24.04
CA ASP A 41 10.57 18.23 -23.84
C ASP A 41 10.93 18.91 -25.16
N ASN A 42 11.08 18.12 -26.23
CA ASN A 42 11.39 18.61 -27.58
C ASN A 42 10.14 19.04 -28.39
N LYS A 43 8.92 19.00 -27.79
CA LYS A 43 7.63 19.25 -28.46
C LYS A 43 7.41 18.34 -29.68
N GLN A 44 7.92 17.13 -29.64
CA GLN A 44 7.77 16.10 -30.66
C GLN A 44 6.75 15.06 -30.24
N ARG A 45 6.23 14.28 -31.19
CA ARG A 45 5.34 13.15 -30.95
C ARG A 45 5.90 11.89 -31.56
N LEU A 46 5.50 10.76 -31.01
CA LEU A 46 5.86 9.47 -31.57
C LEU A 46 5.18 9.28 -32.94
N PRO A 47 5.90 8.88 -33.99
CA PRO A 47 5.30 8.57 -35.29
C PRO A 47 4.26 7.44 -35.16
N ILE A 48 3.10 7.57 -35.79
CA ILE A 48 1.98 6.64 -35.66
C ILE A 48 2.36 5.20 -36.04
N GLY A 49 3.29 5.01 -36.97
CA GLY A 49 3.81 3.70 -37.34
C GLY A 49 4.58 3.02 -36.20
N LEU A 50 5.30 3.79 -35.39
CA LEU A 50 5.98 3.28 -34.18
C LEU A 50 4.97 3.01 -33.05
N VAL A 51 3.94 3.84 -32.91
CA VAL A 51 2.83 3.57 -31.98
C VAL A 51 2.19 2.22 -32.32
N ALA A 52 1.92 1.95 -33.60
CA ALA A 52 1.36 0.69 -34.07
C ALA A 52 2.26 -0.51 -33.76
N GLN A 53 3.58 -0.37 -33.95
CA GLN A 53 4.56 -1.40 -33.65
C GLN A 53 4.63 -1.71 -32.14
N ILE A 54 4.71 -0.67 -31.30
CA ILE A 54 4.76 -0.82 -29.84
C ILE A 54 3.46 -1.46 -29.34
N LEU A 55 2.30 -0.96 -29.79
CA LEU A 55 1.00 -1.48 -29.38
C LEU A 55 0.86 -2.97 -29.73
N LYS A 56 1.25 -3.36 -30.96
CA LYS A 56 1.21 -4.76 -31.40
C LYS A 56 2.09 -5.67 -30.55
N SER A 57 3.31 -5.22 -30.22
CA SER A 57 4.24 -6.00 -29.41
C SER A 57 3.73 -6.17 -27.97
N MET A 58 3.23 -5.09 -27.37
CA MET A 58 2.65 -5.14 -26.02
C MET A 58 1.40 -5.99 -25.95
N ALA A 59 0.52 -5.90 -26.95
CA ALA A 59 -0.68 -6.73 -27.06
C ALA A 59 -0.33 -8.23 -27.16
N SER A 60 0.68 -8.58 -27.95
CA SER A 60 1.18 -9.96 -28.04
C SER A 60 1.72 -10.49 -26.72
N ALA A 61 2.48 -9.67 -25.99
CA ALA A 61 3.02 -10.01 -24.66
C ALA A 61 1.89 -10.24 -23.65
N LEU A 62 0.91 -9.32 -23.61
CA LEU A 62 -0.22 -9.39 -22.69
C LEU A 62 -1.12 -10.59 -22.98
N ASP A 63 -1.51 -10.82 -24.24
CA ASP A 63 -2.34 -11.97 -24.59
C ASP A 63 -1.66 -13.29 -24.23
N TYR A 64 -0.33 -13.38 -24.42
CA TYR A 64 0.43 -14.54 -23.99
C TYR A 64 0.40 -14.75 -22.47
N ALA A 65 0.57 -13.68 -21.67
CA ALA A 65 0.49 -13.75 -20.21
C ALA A 65 -0.93 -14.13 -19.76
N HIS A 66 -1.95 -13.52 -20.35
CA HIS A 66 -3.36 -13.78 -20.04
C HIS A 66 -3.77 -15.24 -20.34
N LEU A 67 -3.24 -15.84 -21.42
CA LEU A 67 -3.42 -17.27 -21.70
C LEU A 67 -2.80 -18.18 -20.63
N LYS A 68 -1.80 -17.69 -19.89
CA LYS A 68 -1.20 -18.38 -18.73
C LYS A 68 -1.89 -18.05 -17.41
N GLY A 69 -3.00 -17.30 -17.43
CA GLY A 69 -3.72 -16.88 -16.24
C GLY A 69 -3.05 -15.75 -15.47
N ILE A 70 -2.06 -15.06 -16.07
CA ILE A 70 -1.30 -13.99 -15.43
C ILE A 70 -1.81 -12.65 -15.92
N VAL A 71 -2.27 -11.79 -15.00
CA VAL A 71 -2.65 -10.39 -15.25
C VAL A 71 -1.52 -9.51 -14.71
N HIS A 72 -1.05 -8.54 -15.52
CA HIS A 72 0.11 -7.72 -15.19
C HIS A 72 -0.18 -6.68 -14.11
N ARG A 73 -1.33 -5.99 -14.18
CA ARG A 73 -1.86 -4.99 -13.23
C ARG A 73 -1.10 -3.67 -13.10
N ASP A 74 0.07 -3.52 -13.71
CA ASP A 74 0.88 -2.29 -13.67
C ASP A 74 1.46 -1.98 -15.07
N ILE A 75 0.61 -1.97 -16.10
CA ILE A 75 1.01 -1.58 -17.46
C ILE A 75 1.18 -0.06 -17.52
N LYS A 76 2.42 0.35 -17.83
CA LYS A 76 2.80 1.78 -17.98
C LYS A 76 4.08 1.89 -18.81
N PRO A 77 4.39 3.05 -19.42
CA PRO A 77 5.59 3.24 -20.22
C PRO A 77 6.91 3.01 -19.45
N ALA A 78 6.91 3.18 -18.12
CA ALA A 78 8.09 2.92 -17.29
C ALA A 78 8.48 1.43 -17.28
N ASN A 79 7.49 0.53 -17.42
CA ASN A 79 7.67 -0.92 -17.44
C ASN A 79 7.86 -1.47 -18.86
N VAL A 80 8.10 -0.62 -19.85
CA VAL A 80 8.41 -1.01 -21.23
C VAL A 80 9.81 -0.52 -21.58
N LEU A 81 10.77 -1.43 -21.73
CA LEU A 81 12.14 -1.13 -22.15
C LEU A 81 12.26 -1.21 -23.68
N LEU A 82 13.05 -0.33 -24.28
CA LEU A 82 13.23 -0.24 -25.72
C LEU A 82 14.61 -0.82 -26.09
N ARG A 83 14.64 -2.00 -26.71
CA ARG A 83 15.83 -2.66 -27.21
C ARG A 83 15.91 -2.54 -28.73
N SER A 84 17.11 -2.43 -29.27
CA SER A 84 17.39 -2.66 -30.69
C SER A 84 18.61 -3.58 -30.81
N GLN A 85 18.65 -4.39 -31.86
CA GLN A 85 19.76 -5.29 -32.15
C GLN A 85 20.82 -4.62 -33.01
N SER A 86 20.44 -3.59 -33.78
CA SER A 86 21.35 -2.91 -34.71
C SER A 86 22.15 -1.78 -34.05
N GLU A 87 21.58 -1.05 -33.10
CA GLU A 87 22.19 0.09 -32.44
C GLU A 87 21.58 0.38 -31.06
N LEU A 88 22.31 1.13 -30.22
CA LEU A 88 21.74 1.56 -28.93
C LEU A 88 20.65 2.60 -29.14
N VAL A 89 19.52 2.45 -28.43
CA VAL A 89 18.44 3.42 -28.43
C VAL A 89 18.89 4.66 -27.64
N GLU A 90 19.09 5.77 -28.37
CA GLU A 90 19.54 7.05 -27.80
C GLU A 90 18.38 8.02 -27.60
N LEU A 91 18.36 8.69 -26.44
CA LEU A 91 17.34 9.71 -26.13
C LEU A 91 17.49 10.94 -27.04
N GLY A 92 16.36 11.40 -27.60
CA GLY A 92 16.33 12.56 -28.48
C GLY A 92 16.68 12.28 -29.95
N LYS A 93 17.01 11.03 -30.31
CA LYS A 93 17.10 10.53 -31.68
C LYS A 93 15.85 9.74 -32.05
N PRO A 94 15.51 9.60 -33.35
CA PRO A 94 14.46 8.68 -33.80
C PRO A 94 14.76 7.25 -33.35
N LEU A 95 13.72 6.47 -33.02
CA LEU A 95 13.88 5.05 -32.69
C LEU A 95 14.39 4.28 -33.91
N PRO A 96 15.31 3.30 -33.71
CA PRO A 96 15.71 2.37 -34.75
C PRO A 96 14.51 1.63 -35.36
N ALA A 97 14.62 1.25 -36.64
CA ALA A 97 13.54 0.54 -37.33
C ALA A 97 13.26 -0.85 -36.76
N ASP A 98 14.26 -1.46 -36.12
CA ASP A 98 14.21 -2.77 -35.47
C ASP A 98 13.99 -2.67 -33.95
N VAL A 99 13.47 -1.53 -33.47
CA VAL A 99 13.18 -1.38 -32.04
C VAL A 99 12.18 -2.44 -31.55
N GLU A 100 12.56 -3.13 -30.48
CA GLU A 100 11.77 -4.15 -29.81
C GLU A 100 11.36 -3.64 -28.42
N PRO A 101 10.08 -3.38 -28.18
CA PRO A 101 9.61 -3.06 -26.83
C PRO A 101 9.50 -4.34 -26.00
N ILE A 102 10.10 -4.33 -24.81
CA ILE A 102 10.17 -5.44 -23.86
C ILE A 102 9.40 -5.06 -22.59
N LEU A 103 8.37 -5.81 -22.27
CA LEU A 103 7.58 -5.62 -21.05
C LEU A 103 8.31 -6.24 -19.85
N THR A 104 8.42 -5.49 -18.76
CA THR A 104 9.07 -5.90 -17.52
C THR A 104 8.09 -5.84 -16.35
N ASP A 105 8.51 -6.28 -15.17
CA ASP A 105 7.80 -6.14 -13.89
C ASP A 105 6.42 -6.84 -13.84
N PHE A 106 6.32 -8.04 -14.44
CA PHE A 106 5.15 -8.89 -14.32
C PHE A 106 4.90 -9.26 -12.85
N GLY A 107 3.86 -8.68 -12.26
CA GLY A 107 3.29 -9.13 -11.00
C GLY A 107 4.28 -9.18 -9.80
N LEU A 108 5.41 -8.45 -9.87
CA LEU A 108 6.36 -8.33 -8.74
C LEU A 108 5.67 -7.84 -7.47
N VAL A 109 4.63 -7.04 -7.61
CA VAL A 109 3.79 -6.59 -6.51
C VAL A 109 3.19 -7.78 -5.74
N ARG A 110 2.81 -8.88 -6.39
CA ARG A 110 2.27 -10.06 -5.69
C ARG A 110 3.33 -11.00 -5.09
N LEU A 111 4.54 -11.05 -5.65
CA LEU A 111 5.65 -11.79 -5.05
C LEU A 111 6.28 -11.00 -3.88
N LEU A 112 6.22 -9.67 -3.94
CA LEU A 112 6.63 -8.79 -2.84
C LEU A 112 5.49 -8.56 -1.84
N ASP A 113 4.21 -8.57 -2.27
CA ASP A 113 3.02 -8.52 -1.40
C ASP A 113 2.82 -9.82 -0.61
N SER A 114 3.39 -10.95 -1.03
CA SER A 114 3.44 -12.17 -0.22
C SER A 114 4.66 -12.22 0.73
N THR A 115 5.59 -11.28 0.62
CA THR A 115 6.79 -11.17 1.46
C THR A 115 6.99 -9.78 2.08
N MET A 116 6.24 -8.78 1.63
CA MET A 116 6.20 -7.45 2.24
C MET A 116 4.73 -7.03 2.34
N HIS A 117 4.22 -6.95 3.55
CA HIS A 117 2.89 -6.43 3.86
C HIS A 117 2.75 -5.01 3.31
N THR A 118 2.04 -4.87 2.18
CA THR A 118 1.61 -3.54 1.71
C THR A 118 0.57 -3.02 2.69
N THR A 119 0.99 -2.09 3.50
CA THR A 119 0.18 -1.32 4.45
C THR A 119 -1.14 -0.89 3.79
N ALA A 120 -2.26 -1.23 4.39
CA ALA A 120 -3.59 -0.83 3.94
C ALA A 120 -3.66 0.70 3.75
N GLY A 121 -3.86 1.15 2.53
CA GLY A 121 -3.99 2.57 2.17
C GLY A 121 -2.93 3.13 1.23
N SER A 122 -1.83 2.43 0.96
CA SER A 122 -0.91 2.82 -0.11
C SER A 122 -1.41 2.19 -1.42
N VAL A 123 -1.98 3.01 -2.29
CA VAL A 123 -2.21 2.63 -3.69
C VAL A 123 -0.82 2.43 -4.32
N SER A 124 -0.33 1.18 -4.29
CA SER A 124 0.92 0.81 -4.96
C SER A 124 0.73 0.96 -6.46
N GLY A 125 1.51 1.80 -7.09
CA GLY A 125 1.47 2.06 -8.54
C GLY A 125 1.24 3.53 -8.88
N THR A 126 1.60 3.90 -10.11
CA THR A 126 1.34 5.25 -10.63
C THR A 126 -0.15 5.36 -10.98
N PRO A 127 -0.99 6.13 -10.26
CA PRO A 127 -2.45 6.12 -10.43
C PRO A 127 -2.91 6.55 -11.83
N ALA A 128 -2.01 7.18 -12.61
CA ALA A 128 -2.30 7.66 -13.96
C ALA A 128 -2.65 6.56 -15.00
N TYR A 129 -2.35 5.29 -14.72
CA TYR A 129 -2.65 4.15 -15.62
C TYR A 129 -3.64 3.16 -14.99
N MET A 130 -4.09 3.42 -13.78
CA MET A 130 -4.95 2.51 -13.02
C MET A 130 -6.33 2.38 -13.65
N SER A 131 -6.85 1.16 -13.70
CA SER A 131 -8.21 0.94 -14.20
C SER A 131 -9.27 1.36 -13.18
N PRO A 132 -10.52 1.66 -13.61
CA PRO A 132 -11.61 2.00 -12.70
C PRO A 132 -11.88 0.95 -11.62
N GLU A 133 -11.81 -0.33 -11.96
CA GLU A 133 -11.98 -1.44 -11.03
C GLU A 133 -10.84 -1.55 -10.01
N GLN A 134 -9.58 -1.29 -10.42
CA GLN A 134 -8.47 -1.17 -9.48
C GLN A 134 -8.65 0.02 -8.55
N ALA A 135 -9.09 1.17 -9.10
CA ALA A 135 -9.33 2.38 -8.32
C ALA A 135 -10.46 2.21 -7.28
N ARG A 136 -11.41 1.29 -7.52
CA ARG A 136 -12.48 0.93 -6.57
C ARG A 136 -12.12 -0.24 -5.65
N GLY A 137 -10.96 -0.89 -5.83
CA GLY A 137 -10.61 -2.10 -5.10
C GLY A 137 -11.43 -3.33 -5.50
N GLU A 138 -12.05 -3.32 -6.68
CA GLU A 138 -12.88 -4.41 -7.19
C GLU A 138 -12.01 -5.55 -7.76
N LYS A 139 -12.62 -6.74 -7.93
CA LYS A 139 -11.94 -7.88 -8.56
C LYS A 139 -11.50 -7.54 -9.97
N VAL A 140 -10.20 -7.67 -10.23
CA VAL A 140 -9.59 -7.36 -11.53
C VAL A 140 -9.43 -8.61 -12.39
N ASP A 141 -9.62 -8.45 -13.69
CA ASP A 141 -9.33 -9.47 -14.70
C ASP A 141 -8.36 -8.93 -15.77
N LYS A 142 -8.13 -9.69 -16.83
CA LYS A 142 -7.26 -9.31 -17.96
C LYS A 142 -7.61 -7.97 -18.61
N ARG A 143 -8.86 -7.50 -18.48
CA ARG A 143 -9.35 -6.25 -19.07
C ARG A 143 -8.82 -5.00 -18.34
N THR A 144 -8.29 -5.18 -17.13
CA THR A 144 -7.53 -4.15 -16.42
C THR A 144 -6.26 -3.76 -17.19
N ASP A 145 -5.51 -4.74 -17.69
CA ASP A 145 -4.31 -4.48 -18.51
C ASP A 145 -4.67 -3.82 -19.86
N ILE A 146 -5.84 -4.16 -20.42
CA ILE A 146 -6.34 -3.56 -21.68
C ILE A 146 -6.67 -2.06 -21.46
N TYR A 147 -7.26 -1.70 -20.32
CA TYR A 147 -7.49 -0.31 -19.95
C TYR A 147 -6.17 0.45 -19.82
N ALA A 148 -5.21 -0.08 -19.08
CA ALA A 148 -3.89 0.52 -18.89
C ALA A 148 -3.13 0.65 -20.23
N LEU A 149 -3.22 -0.36 -21.12
CA LEU A 149 -2.70 -0.30 -22.48
C LEU A 149 -3.40 0.81 -23.30
N GLY A 150 -4.70 1.02 -23.09
CA GLY A 150 -5.47 2.14 -23.65
C GLY A 150 -4.98 3.51 -23.18
N ILE A 151 -4.66 3.67 -21.90
CA ILE A 151 -4.03 4.89 -21.35
C ILE A 151 -2.66 5.13 -22.01
N MET A 152 -1.85 4.09 -22.10
CA MET A 152 -0.53 4.17 -22.74
C MET A 152 -0.66 4.53 -24.24
N LEU A 153 -1.64 3.97 -24.94
CA LEU A 153 -1.94 4.32 -26.34
C LEU A 153 -2.33 5.79 -26.46
N TYR A 154 -3.22 6.26 -25.57
CA TYR A 154 -3.61 7.68 -25.54
C TYR A 154 -2.39 8.57 -25.36
N GLU A 155 -1.53 8.26 -24.38
CA GLU A 155 -0.31 9.05 -24.12
C GLU A 155 0.66 9.05 -25.30
N MET A 156 0.89 7.93 -25.96
CA MET A 156 1.74 7.84 -27.15
C MET A 156 1.22 8.72 -28.30
N LEU A 157 -0.10 8.88 -28.43
CA LEU A 157 -0.75 9.67 -29.49
C LEU A 157 -0.87 11.16 -29.11
N ALA A 158 -1.25 11.45 -27.86
CA ALA A 158 -1.50 12.79 -27.36
C ALA A 158 -0.23 13.50 -26.86
N GLY A 159 0.77 12.73 -26.40
CA GLY A 159 1.97 13.22 -25.71
C GLY A 159 1.77 13.49 -24.22
N VAL A 160 0.56 13.25 -23.70
CA VAL A 160 0.19 13.41 -22.28
C VAL A 160 -0.86 12.35 -21.92
N VAL A 161 -0.95 12.00 -20.64
CA VAL A 161 -2.00 11.09 -20.15
C VAL A 161 -3.38 11.77 -20.21
N PRO A 162 -4.50 10.99 -20.34
CA PRO A 162 -5.85 11.54 -20.46
C PRO A 162 -6.35 12.24 -19.21
N PHE A 163 -5.92 11.78 -18.05
CA PHE A 163 -6.36 12.31 -16.76
C PHE A 163 -5.16 12.89 -16.00
N GLN A 164 -5.36 14.06 -15.43
CA GLN A 164 -4.40 14.75 -14.57
C GLN A 164 -5.17 15.32 -13.39
N ALA A 165 -4.66 15.16 -12.20
CA ALA A 165 -5.23 15.69 -10.97
C ALA A 165 -4.12 15.98 -9.95
N ASP A 166 -4.36 16.95 -9.09
CA ASP A 166 -3.40 17.36 -8.06
C ASP A 166 -3.32 16.37 -6.89
N THR A 167 -4.27 15.44 -6.79
CA THR A 167 -4.32 14.42 -5.73
C THR A 167 -4.50 13.02 -6.30
N THR A 168 -3.95 12.00 -5.61
CA THR A 168 -4.17 10.59 -5.95
C THR A 168 -5.65 10.26 -6.00
N PHE A 169 -6.43 10.71 -5.00
CA PHE A 169 -7.88 10.50 -4.96
C PHE A 169 -8.57 11.18 -6.15
N GLY A 170 -8.21 12.43 -6.48
CA GLY A 170 -8.73 13.12 -7.65
C GLY A 170 -8.42 12.38 -8.95
N MET A 171 -7.22 11.81 -9.08
CA MET A 171 -6.82 10.97 -10.22
C MET A 171 -7.68 9.71 -10.31
N LEU A 172 -7.87 8.98 -9.19
CA LEU A 172 -8.72 7.80 -9.12
C LEU A 172 -10.17 8.13 -9.51
N MET A 173 -10.71 9.24 -8.99
CA MET A 173 -12.09 9.69 -9.32
C MET A 173 -12.25 10.01 -10.81
N LYS A 174 -11.23 10.52 -11.49
CA LYS A 174 -11.25 10.74 -12.95
C LYS A 174 -11.25 9.42 -13.71
N HIS A 175 -10.43 8.46 -13.31
CA HIS A 175 -10.45 7.11 -13.89
C HIS A 175 -11.82 6.45 -13.70
N ILE A 176 -12.48 6.66 -12.56
CA ILE A 176 -13.80 6.09 -12.27
C ILE A 176 -14.92 6.76 -13.07
N ASN A 177 -14.92 8.11 -13.18
CA ASN A 177 -16.11 8.86 -13.58
C ASN A 177 -15.94 9.66 -14.87
N GLU A 178 -14.73 10.19 -15.20
CA GLU A 178 -14.57 11.11 -16.33
C GLU A 178 -14.27 10.37 -17.63
N PRO A 179 -14.95 10.69 -18.74
CA PRO A 179 -14.57 10.18 -20.06
C PRO A 179 -13.20 10.75 -20.46
N PRO A 180 -12.39 10.01 -21.26
CA PRO A 180 -11.12 10.53 -21.74
C PRO A 180 -11.35 11.75 -22.64
N PRO A 181 -10.55 12.82 -22.49
CA PRO A 181 -10.61 13.95 -23.40
C PRO A 181 -10.28 13.53 -24.84
N PRO A 182 -10.85 14.20 -25.87
CA PRO A 182 -10.53 13.86 -27.25
C PRO A 182 -9.08 14.19 -27.61
N VAL A 183 -8.39 13.25 -28.24
CA VAL A 183 -7.03 13.46 -28.75
C VAL A 183 -7.07 14.35 -30.00
N LYS A 184 -6.33 15.43 -29.98
CA LYS A 184 -6.28 16.38 -31.13
C LYS A 184 -5.49 15.78 -32.30
N GLY A 185 -6.08 15.83 -33.50
CA GLY A 185 -5.41 15.48 -34.75
C GLY A 185 -5.43 14.01 -35.13
N ILE A 186 -6.25 13.21 -34.49
CA ILE A 186 -6.56 11.82 -34.91
C ILE A 186 -7.94 11.73 -35.59
N SER A 187 -8.21 10.63 -36.29
CA SER A 187 -9.52 10.41 -36.92
C SER A 187 -10.60 10.10 -35.87
N PRO A 188 -11.89 10.34 -36.17
CA PRO A 188 -13.00 9.97 -35.28
C PRO A 188 -13.02 8.47 -34.94
N GLU A 189 -12.69 7.62 -35.89
CA GLU A 189 -12.64 6.18 -35.71
C GLU A 189 -11.55 5.77 -34.71
N LEU A 190 -10.39 6.42 -34.76
CA LEU A 190 -9.31 6.19 -33.80
C LEU A 190 -9.69 6.72 -32.40
N GLN A 191 -10.46 7.81 -32.34
CA GLN A 191 -11.02 8.30 -31.08
C GLN A 191 -12.02 7.30 -30.47
N ASP A 192 -12.86 6.68 -31.29
CA ASP A 192 -13.83 5.66 -30.86
C ASP A 192 -13.12 4.40 -30.33
N LEU A 193 -12.05 3.97 -31.01
CA LEU A 193 -11.20 2.86 -30.56
C LEU A 193 -10.61 3.15 -29.17
N ILE A 194 -10.03 4.34 -28.94
CA ILE A 194 -9.48 4.75 -27.66
C ILE A 194 -10.60 4.79 -26.60
N SER A 195 -11.76 5.35 -26.95
CA SER A 195 -12.89 5.44 -26.03
C SER A 195 -13.38 4.05 -25.59
N ARG A 196 -13.42 3.06 -26.49
CA ARG A 196 -13.74 1.68 -26.17
C ARG A 196 -12.69 1.06 -25.24
N ALA A 197 -11.40 1.24 -25.51
CA ALA A 197 -10.33 0.73 -24.65
C ALA A 197 -10.41 1.32 -23.24
N LEU A 198 -10.81 2.60 -23.12
CA LEU A 198 -10.94 3.35 -21.87
C LEU A 198 -12.36 3.35 -21.28
N ALA A 199 -13.23 2.45 -21.72
CA ALA A 199 -14.57 2.29 -21.16
C ALA A 199 -14.50 2.01 -19.66
N LYS A 200 -15.39 2.66 -18.87
CA LYS A 200 -15.38 2.52 -17.40
C LYS A 200 -15.78 1.14 -16.95
N LYS A 201 -16.73 0.52 -17.66
CA LYS A 201 -17.16 -0.85 -17.40
C LYS A 201 -16.30 -1.84 -18.21
N PRO A 202 -15.68 -2.85 -17.56
CA PRO A 202 -14.82 -3.80 -18.24
C PRO A 202 -15.49 -4.52 -19.42
N GLU A 203 -16.81 -4.80 -19.33
CA GLU A 203 -17.58 -5.49 -20.36
C GLU A 203 -17.73 -4.71 -21.68
N TYR A 204 -17.49 -3.40 -21.67
CA TYR A 204 -17.51 -2.57 -22.89
C TYR A 204 -16.14 -2.49 -23.56
N ARG A 205 -15.07 -2.95 -22.90
CA ARG A 205 -13.72 -2.97 -23.45
C ARG A 205 -13.52 -4.11 -24.46
N TYR A 206 -12.33 -4.21 -24.96
CA TYR A 206 -11.88 -5.33 -25.78
C TYR A 206 -11.74 -6.61 -24.95
N GLU A 207 -11.98 -7.77 -25.56
CA GLU A 207 -11.81 -9.06 -24.88
C GLU A 207 -10.35 -9.50 -24.76
N SER A 208 -9.47 -8.99 -25.66
CA SER A 208 -8.03 -9.23 -25.61
C SER A 208 -7.26 -7.99 -26.06
N ALA A 209 -6.01 -7.90 -25.66
CA ALA A 209 -5.11 -6.84 -26.11
C ALA A 209 -4.85 -6.92 -27.62
N GLY A 210 -4.81 -8.14 -28.16
CA GLY A 210 -4.70 -8.39 -29.60
C GLY A 210 -5.88 -7.88 -30.39
N GLU A 211 -7.11 -7.95 -29.88
CA GLU A 211 -8.29 -7.36 -30.53
C GLU A 211 -8.11 -5.84 -30.68
N LEU A 212 -7.72 -5.14 -29.62
CA LEU A 212 -7.40 -3.71 -29.65
C LEU A 212 -6.32 -3.38 -30.69
N ALA A 213 -5.18 -4.11 -30.64
CA ALA A 213 -4.07 -3.88 -31.56
C ALA A 213 -4.43 -4.16 -33.03
N ASN A 214 -5.20 -5.22 -33.30
CA ASN A 214 -5.64 -5.57 -34.65
C ASN A 214 -6.59 -4.50 -35.22
N GLU A 215 -7.50 -3.97 -34.43
CA GLU A 215 -8.39 -2.90 -34.87
C GLU A 215 -7.62 -1.60 -35.12
N PHE A 216 -6.63 -1.25 -34.26
CA PHE A 216 -5.73 -0.14 -34.52
C PHE A 216 -4.96 -0.31 -35.83
N MET A 217 -4.41 -1.50 -36.09
CA MET A 217 -3.70 -1.81 -37.33
C MET A 217 -4.61 -1.73 -38.56
N ALA A 218 -5.88 -2.16 -38.43
CA ALA A 218 -6.86 -2.04 -39.49
C ALA A 218 -7.11 -0.58 -39.88
N LEU A 219 -7.31 0.29 -38.87
CA LEU A 219 -7.46 1.74 -39.08
C LEU A 219 -6.20 2.37 -39.69
N PHE A 220 -5.02 1.99 -39.18
CA PHE A 220 -3.73 2.46 -39.72
C PHE A 220 -3.57 2.10 -41.20
N ASN A 221 -4.12 0.96 -41.65
CA ASN A 221 -4.11 0.50 -43.03
C ASN A 221 -5.30 1.03 -43.85
N GLY A 222 -6.08 1.96 -43.33
CA GLY A 222 -7.20 2.62 -44.03
C GLY A 222 -8.50 1.79 -44.07
N GLN A 223 -8.66 0.82 -43.18
CA GLN A 223 -9.89 0.05 -42.99
C GLN A 223 -10.82 0.76 -41.99
N THR A 224 -12.06 0.31 -41.91
CA THR A 224 -13.06 0.84 -40.95
C THR A 224 -13.01 0.10 -39.63
N ILE A 225 -13.45 0.78 -38.52
CA ILE A 225 -13.62 0.15 -37.20
C ILE A 225 -14.65 -0.95 -37.21
N SER A 226 -14.54 -1.87 -36.25
CA SER A 226 -15.47 -2.97 -36.10
C SER A 226 -16.88 -2.50 -35.73
N PRO A 227 -17.95 -3.20 -36.12
CA PRO A 227 -19.32 -2.88 -35.70
C PRO A 227 -19.48 -2.85 -34.18
N GLY A 228 -18.72 -3.66 -33.45
CA GLY A 228 -18.69 -3.66 -31.98
C GLY A 228 -18.18 -2.33 -31.40
N THR A 229 -17.09 -1.79 -31.95
CA THR A 229 -16.55 -0.50 -31.49
C THR A 229 -17.52 0.64 -31.81
N MET A 230 -18.14 0.66 -32.99
CA MET A 230 -19.16 1.65 -33.34
C MET A 230 -20.34 1.62 -32.37
N HIS A 231 -20.82 0.43 -32.03
CA HIS A 231 -21.95 0.24 -31.10
C HIS A 231 -21.62 0.74 -29.68
N ILE A 232 -20.45 0.36 -29.16
CA ILE A 232 -20.00 0.80 -27.82
C ILE A 232 -19.78 2.31 -27.78
N ALA A 233 -19.15 2.89 -28.81
CA ALA A 233 -18.96 4.33 -28.93
C ALA A 233 -20.30 5.10 -28.94
N GLU A 234 -21.33 4.57 -29.59
CA GLU A 234 -22.67 5.13 -29.60
C GLU A 234 -23.33 5.09 -28.20
N ILE A 235 -23.21 3.96 -27.49
CA ILE A 235 -23.70 3.83 -26.10
C ILE A 235 -23.01 4.88 -25.21
N MET A 236 -21.68 4.99 -25.27
CA MET A 236 -20.92 5.92 -24.44
C MET A 236 -21.26 7.38 -24.75
N ARG A 237 -21.49 7.73 -26.00
CA ARG A 237 -21.94 9.08 -26.39
C ARG A 237 -23.34 9.39 -25.86
N LYS A 238 -24.26 8.41 -25.86
CA LYS A 238 -25.61 8.55 -25.31
C LYS A 238 -25.58 8.73 -23.79
N GLU A 239 -24.82 7.90 -23.05
CA GLU A 239 -24.63 8.04 -21.59
C GLU A 239 -24.00 9.41 -21.25
N ALA A 240 -23.03 9.89 -22.00
CA ALA A 240 -22.42 11.21 -21.82
C ALA A 240 -23.39 12.37 -22.14
N GLY A 241 -24.26 12.21 -23.13
CA GLY A 241 -25.29 13.18 -23.50
C GLY A 241 -26.38 13.32 -22.44
N GLU A 242 -26.79 12.23 -21.81
CA GLU A 242 -27.77 12.23 -20.72
C GLU A 242 -27.23 12.90 -19.44
N ALA A 243 -25.93 12.76 -19.18
CA ALA A 243 -25.25 13.46 -18.08
C ALA A 243 -25.12 14.97 -18.29
N GLN A 244 -25.15 15.48 -19.53
CA GLN A 244 -25.07 16.90 -19.88
C GLN A 244 -26.45 17.59 -19.95
N GLN A 245 -27.55 16.88 -20.13
CA GLN A 245 -28.90 17.46 -20.26
C GLN A 245 -29.51 17.93 -18.92
N SER A 246 -28.86 17.76 -17.78
CA SER A 246 -29.31 18.32 -16.50
C SER A 246 -28.87 19.77 -16.23
N LYS A 247 -28.25 20.47 -17.18
CA LYS A 247 -27.91 21.90 -17.08
C LYS A 247 -28.68 22.68 -18.16
N THR A 248 -29.72 23.35 -17.71
CA THR A 248 -30.65 24.25 -18.41
C THR A 248 -30.01 25.22 -19.40
N GLU A 249 -30.61 25.28 -20.61
CA GLU A 249 -30.37 26.34 -21.59
C GLU A 249 -30.90 27.69 -21.13
N PRO A 250 -30.26 28.80 -21.49
CA PRO A 250 -30.91 30.13 -21.53
C PRO A 250 -31.15 30.60 -22.96
N GLU A 251 -32.38 31.04 -23.18
CA GLU A 251 -32.92 31.64 -24.41
C GLU A 251 -32.17 32.85 -24.91
N GLY A 252 -32.14 32.99 -26.23
CA GLY A 252 -31.45 34.05 -26.97
C GLY A 252 -31.94 35.47 -26.70
N ARG A 253 -31.03 36.41 -26.53
CA ARG A 253 -31.27 37.85 -26.45
C ARG A 253 -30.35 38.66 -27.38
N ARG A 254 -30.96 39.65 -28.03
CA ARG A 254 -30.37 40.55 -29.03
C ARG A 254 -29.18 41.36 -28.50
N PHE A 255 -28.18 41.48 -29.36
CA PHE A 255 -26.91 42.20 -29.18
C PHE A 255 -27.09 43.71 -28.93
N ASN A 256 -26.51 44.24 -27.84
CA ASN A 256 -26.44 45.67 -27.55
C ASN A 256 -25.02 46.07 -27.14
N TRP A 257 -24.29 46.75 -28.03
CA TRP A 257 -22.87 47.09 -27.92
C TRP A 257 -22.48 47.92 -26.68
N VAL A 258 -23.39 48.72 -26.13
CA VAL A 258 -23.15 49.50 -24.91
C VAL A 258 -23.07 48.62 -23.67
N ARG A 259 -23.80 47.47 -23.67
CA ARG A 259 -23.72 46.46 -22.61
C ARG A 259 -22.38 45.70 -22.62
N ILE A 260 -21.85 45.42 -23.79
CA ILE A 260 -20.57 44.72 -23.98
C ILE A 260 -19.40 45.53 -23.40
N GLY A 261 -19.39 46.85 -23.58
CA GLY A 261 -18.37 47.73 -22.99
C GLY A 261 -18.39 47.73 -21.46
N ILE A 262 -19.60 47.65 -20.86
CA ILE A 262 -19.78 47.55 -19.40
C ILE A 262 -19.43 46.14 -18.91
N GLU A 263 -19.80 45.10 -19.65
CA GLU A 263 -19.49 43.72 -19.31
C GLU A 263 -17.99 43.39 -19.42
N ILE A 264 -17.29 44.00 -20.41
CA ILE A 264 -15.82 43.91 -20.52
C ILE A 264 -15.13 44.65 -19.35
N ALA A 265 -15.65 45.82 -18.94
CA ALA A 265 -15.12 46.57 -17.81
C ALA A 265 -15.37 45.80 -16.47
N ILE A 266 -16.56 45.19 -16.31
CA ILE A 266 -16.89 44.37 -15.17
C ILE A 266 -16.07 43.05 -15.18
N ALA A 267 -15.86 42.45 -16.36
CA ALA A 267 -15.01 41.28 -16.50
C ALA A 267 -13.53 41.59 -16.21
N ALA A 268 -13.03 42.76 -16.62
CA ALA A 268 -11.68 43.22 -16.28
C ALA A 268 -11.51 43.53 -14.79
N ILE A 269 -12.54 44.12 -14.16
CA ILE A 269 -12.57 44.32 -12.69
C ILE A 269 -12.70 42.99 -11.97
N LEU A 270 -13.55 42.08 -12.46
CA LEU A 270 -13.66 40.72 -11.92
C LEU A 270 -12.35 39.92 -12.09
N LEU A 271 -11.71 39.99 -13.24
CA LEU A 271 -10.39 39.38 -13.47
C LEU A 271 -9.31 40.03 -12.60
N PHE A 272 -9.36 41.33 -12.35
CA PHE A 272 -8.45 42.01 -11.42
C PHE A 272 -8.75 41.64 -9.96
N VAL A 273 -10.03 41.53 -9.59
CA VAL A 273 -10.43 41.03 -8.25
C VAL A 273 -10.12 39.55 -8.13
N ILE A 274 -10.35 38.74 -9.15
CA ILE A 274 -9.93 37.33 -9.18
C ILE A 274 -8.41 37.23 -9.14
N TYR A 275 -7.66 38.06 -9.85
CA TYR A 275 -6.21 38.14 -9.77
C TYR A 275 -5.75 38.53 -8.35
N GLN A 276 -6.36 39.56 -7.75
CA GLN A 276 -6.08 39.97 -6.36
C GLN A 276 -6.50 38.87 -5.35
N VAL A 277 -7.62 38.18 -5.56
CA VAL A 277 -8.10 37.07 -4.74
C VAL A 277 -7.25 35.82 -4.96
N VAL A 278 -6.79 35.57 -6.19
CA VAL A 278 -5.87 34.46 -6.52
C VAL A 278 -4.45 34.75 -6.03
N ASP A 279 -4.00 36.00 -6.08
CA ASP A 279 -2.69 36.41 -5.57
C ASP A 279 -2.69 36.49 -4.02
N SER A 280 -3.79 36.88 -3.39
CA SER A 280 -3.99 36.81 -1.95
C SER A 280 -4.35 35.38 -1.45
N ASN A 281 -4.84 34.47 -2.32
CA ASN A 281 -5.12 33.06 -2.04
C ASN A 281 -3.99 32.11 -2.49
N ARG A 282 -2.85 32.62 -2.91
CA ARG A 282 -1.64 31.79 -3.07
C ARG A 282 -1.03 31.35 -1.75
N GLN A 283 -1.45 31.91 -0.65
CA GLN A 283 -1.44 31.21 0.63
C GLN A 283 -2.82 30.50 0.75
N ILE A 284 -2.92 29.29 0.28
CA ILE A 284 -3.99 28.38 0.71
C ILE A 284 -3.86 28.37 2.23
N ALA A 285 -4.77 29.06 2.93
CA ALA A 285 -4.79 29.07 4.37
C ALA A 285 -5.13 27.63 4.79
N ILE A 286 -4.09 26.81 5.01
CA ILE A 286 -4.24 25.50 5.61
C ILE A 286 -4.93 25.74 6.94
N ALA A 287 -6.15 25.21 7.08
CA ALA A 287 -6.91 25.39 8.31
C ALA A 287 -6.07 24.80 9.47
N PRO A 288 -5.87 25.51 10.55
CA PRO A 288 -4.90 25.15 11.60
C PRO A 288 -5.16 23.78 12.26
N ASN A 289 -6.35 23.20 12.08
CA ASN A 289 -6.75 21.91 12.66
C ASN A 289 -6.94 20.81 11.61
N VAL A 290 -6.48 21.02 10.36
CA VAL A 290 -6.48 19.98 9.33
C VAL A 290 -5.07 19.41 9.25
N PRO A 291 -4.88 18.09 9.38
CA PRO A 291 -3.58 17.47 9.25
C PRO A 291 -3.05 17.63 7.83
N ILE A 292 -1.81 18.04 7.71
CA ILE A 292 -1.11 18.26 6.44
C ILE A 292 -0.17 17.11 6.07
N GLY A 293 -0.02 16.16 6.95
CA GLY A 293 0.86 15.01 6.79
C GLY A 293 0.75 14.07 7.97
N ARG A 294 1.54 13.01 7.90
CA ARG A 294 1.62 11.98 8.93
C ARG A 294 3.06 11.50 9.06
N LEU A 295 3.52 11.35 10.30
CA LEU A 295 4.71 10.60 10.64
C LEU A 295 4.27 9.29 11.29
N ARG A 296 4.75 8.18 10.75
CA ARG A 296 4.48 6.82 11.20
C ARG A 296 5.75 6.23 11.78
N PHE A 297 5.64 5.57 12.93
CA PHE A 297 6.68 4.71 13.44
C PHE A 297 6.60 3.34 12.80
N GLU A 298 7.74 2.74 12.56
CA GLU A 298 7.88 1.44 11.90
C GLU A 298 8.89 0.59 12.67
N ASP A 299 8.79 -0.71 12.50
CA ASP A 299 9.69 -1.69 13.07
C ASP A 299 10.58 -2.24 11.96
N SER A 300 11.90 -2.12 12.10
CA SER A 300 12.85 -2.69 11.12
C SER A 300 13.28 -4.12 11.45
N GLY A 301 12.73 -4.70 12.54
CA GLY A 301 13.03 -6.08 12.92
C GLY A 301 12.53 -6.49 14.31
N PHE A 302 12.69 -5.67 15.34
CA PHE A 302 12.28 -6.02 16.72
C PHE A 302 11.94 -4.83 17.60
N TYR A 303 12.14 -3.59 17.12
CA TYR A 303 11.91 -2.36 17.91
C TYR A 303 11.32 -1.26 17.02
N VAL A 304 10.67 -0.29 17.65
CA VAL A 304 10.21 0.95 16.99
C VAL A 304 11.44 1.81 16.64
N ASP A 305 12.26 1.36 15.73
CA ASP A 305 13.56 1.96 15.40
C ASP A 305 13.56 2.64 14.00
N ALA A 306 12.44 2.64 13.33
CA ALA A 306 12.28 3.31 12.06
C ALA A 306 11.06 4.24 12.05
N LEU A 307 11.03 5.16 11.11
CA LEU A 307 9.87 6.01 10.86
C LEU A 307 9.79 6.46 9.40
N SER A 308 8.57 6.71 8.96
CA SER A 308 8.29 7.35 7.68
C SER A 308 7.46 8.61 7.86
N LEU A 309 7.82 9.69 7.15
CA LEU A 309 7.05 10.92 7.07
C LEU A 309 6.47 11.07 5.68
N THR A 310 5.20 11.43 5.61
CA THR A 310 4.54 11.86 4.38
C THR A 310 3.84 13.18 4.61
N LEU A 311 4.22 14.22 3.85
CA LEU A 311 3.51 15.49 3.76
C LEU A 311 2.62 15.50 2.52
N ASN A 312 1.39 15.98 2.68
CA ASN A 312 0.40 16.02 1.60
C ASN A 312 0.83 16.98 0.48
N SER A 313 0.33 16.77 -0.73
CA SER A 313 0.65 17.60 -1.91
C SER A 313 0.20 19.07 -1.81
N ASN A 314 -0.59 19.45 -0.79
CA ASN A 314 -0.94 20.84 -0.50
C ASN A 314 0.09 21.56 0.39
N VAL A 315 1.13 20.86 0.84
CA VAL A 315 2.28 21.46 1.53
C VAL A 315 3.26 21.93 0.46
N PRO A 316 3.52 23.24 0.35
CA PRO A 316 4.39 23.75 -0.71
C PRO A 316 5.83 23.26 -0.53
N GLU A 317 6.51 23.00 -1.63
CA GLU A 317 7.97 22.86 -1.60
C GLU A 317 8.61 24.16 -1.08
N PRO A 318 9.70 24.06 -0.31
CA PRO A 318 10.47 25.23 0.11
C PRO A 318 10.99 26.04 -1.10
N GLU A 319 11.24 27.32 -0.89
CA GLU A 319 11.89 28.16 -1.90
C GLU A 319 13.32 27.66 -2.18
N ALA A 320 13.84 27.94 -3.38
CA ALA A 320 15.20 27.54 -3.76
C ALA A 320 16.25 28.06 -2.76
N GLY A 321 17.08 27.19 -2.24
CA GLY A 321 18.06 27.47 -1.19
C GLY A 321 17.57 27.18 0.22
N MET A 322 16.37 26.57 0.36
CA MET A 322 15.77 26.16 1.63
C MET A 322 15.25 24.73 1.56
N HIS A 323 15.21 24.03 2.68
CA HIS A 323 14.59 22.72 2.81
C HIS A 323 13.82 22.58 4.13
N TYR A 324 12.92 21.61 4.21
CA TYR A 324 12.29 21.19 5.46
C TYR A 324 13.14 20.12 6.12
N GLU A 325 13.53 20.37 7.39
CA GLU A 325 14.26 19.42 8.24
C GLU A 325 13.35 18.90 9.33
N VAL A 326 13.37 17.60 9.58
CA VAL A 326 12.49 16.92 10.54
C VAL A 326 13.24 16.58 11.81
N TRP A 327 12.62 16.89 12.94
CA TRP A 327 13.18 16.68 14.28
C TRP A 327 12.18 15.90 15.13
N LEU A 328 12.68 14.90 15.85
CA LEU A 328 11.98 14.38 17.02
C LEU A 328 12.46 15.13 18.25
N ILE A 329 11.53 15.54 19.10
CA ILE A 329 11.83 16.23 20.35
C ILE A 329 11.54 15.28 21.50
N ALA A 330 12.50 15.15 22.40
CA ALA A 330 12.41 14.27 23.55
C ALA A 330 11.34 14.74 24.56
N ASP A 331 11.02 13.86 25.51
CA ASP A 331 10.03 14.12 26.57
C ASP A 331 10.39 15.32 27.46
N ASP A 332 11.66 15.72 27.52
CA ASP A 332 12.12 16.92 28.21
C ASP A 332 11.75 18.24 27.49
N GLY A 333 11.30 18.14 26.23
CA GLY A 333 10.93 19.26 25.37
C GLY A 333 12.12 20.08 24.84
N GLU A 334 13.35 19.70 25.15
CA GLU A 334 14.57 20.47 24.85
C GLU A 334 15.58 19.69 23.99
N THR A 335 15.57 18.37 24.03
CA THR A 335 16.55 17.53 23.32
C THR A 335 16.04 17.12 21.94
N PRO A 336 16.53 17.76 20.86
CA PRO A 336 16.15 17.38 19.50
C PRO A 336 16.98 16.21 18.98
N ARG A 337 16.36 15.35 18.18
CA ARG A 337 16.99 14.33 17.34
C ARG A 337 16.78 14.70 15.90
N ASP A 338 17.83 14.86 15.16
CA ASP A 338 17.81 15.07 13.71
C ASP A 338 17.39 13.77 13.01
N ILE A 339 16.35 13.86 12.17
CA ILE A 339 15.80 12.75 11.39
C ILE A 339 16.17 12.91 9.93
N GLY A 340 16.33 14.15 9.46
CA GLY A 340 16.78 14.46 8.12
C GLY A 340 15.79 15.29 7.30
N PRO A 341 16.17 15.61 6.06
CA PRO A 341 15.42 16.50 5.19
C PRO A 341 14.25 15.80 4.51
N VAL A 342 13.15 16.54 4.33
CA VAL A 342 12.01 16.10 3.52
C VAL A 342 12.35 16.19 2.04
N ILE A 343 12.19 15.09 1.31
CA ILE A 343 12.43 15.03 -0.13
C ILE A 343 11.10 15.09 -0.87
N TYR A 344 10.96 16.05 -1.78
CA TYR A 344 9.79 16.19 -2.62
C TYR A 344 9.92 15.42 -3.91
N GLY A 345 8.93 14.56 -4.19
CA GLY A 345 8.82 13.86 -5.45
C GLY A 345 8.07 14.68 -6.52
N PRO A 346 8.03 14.21 -7.78
CA PRO A 346 7.32 14.89 -8.88
C PRO A 346 5.81 15.10 -8.64
N SER A 347 5.24 14.40 -7.67
CA SER A 347 3.83 14.53 -7.26
C SER A 347 3.57 15.67 -6.29
N GLY A 348 4.61 16.43 -5.86
CA GLY A 348 4.50 17.45 -4.83
C GLY A 348 4.27 16.88 -3.42
N ILE A 349 4.48 15.58 -3.23
CA ILE A 349 4.40 14.93 -1.92
C ILE A 349 5.80 14.92 -1.31
N GLY A 350 5.93 15.48 -0.11
CA GLY A 350 7.14 15.42 0.68
C GLY A 350 7.23 14.07 1.42
N ARG A 351 8.40 13.44 1.38
CA ARG A 351 8.67 12.15 2.03
C ARG A 351 10.01 12.16 2.75
N LEU A 352 10.06 11.39 3.83
CA LEU A 352 11.30 11.06 4.52
C LEU A 352 11.15 9.64 5.05
N GLU A 353 12.19 8.85 4.95
CA GLU A 353 12.33 7.53 5.59
C GLU A 353 13.59 7.58 6.45
N TYR A 354 13.50 7.08 7.67
CA TYR A 354 14.57 7.07 8.64
C TYR A 354 14.63 5.74 9.37
N SER A 355 15.81 5.22 9.58
CA SER A 355 16.05 4.07 10.46
C SER A 355 17.13 4.44 11.47
N GLU A 356 16.88 4.15 12.73
CA GLU A 356 17.78 4.46 13.84
C GLU A 356 18.98 3.51 13.86
N PRO A 357 20.21 3.99 13.60
CA PRO A 357 21.38 3.10 13.49
C PRO A 357 21.74 2.34 14.77
N SER A 358 21.30 2.85 15.92
CA SER A 358 21.53 2.21 17.22
C SER A 358 20.43 1.23 17.62
N LEU A 359 19.41 1.03 16.78
CA LEU A 359 18.23 0.21 17.06
C LEU A 359 17.50 0.65 18.34
N GLU A 360 17.55 1.95 18.68
CA GLU A 360 16.86 2.50 19.83
C GLU A 360 15.36 2.65 19.51
N ASN A 361 14.51 2.24 20.44
CA ASN A 361 13.09 2.46 20.31
C ASN A 361 12.74 3.95 20.41
N LEU A 362 12.37 4.56 19.28
CA LEU A 362 12.12 5.99 19.15
C LEU A 362 10.92 6.48 19.99
N LEU A 363 9.88 5.66 20.16
CA LEU A 363 8.73 6.02 21.00
C LEU A 363 9.07 6.09 22.50
N ARG A 364 10.20 5.50 22.93
CA ARG A 364 10.61 5.50 24.34
C ARG A 364 10.86 6.90 24.87
N ASN A 365 11.52 7.74 24.09
CA ASN A 365 12.10 8.99 24.54
C ASN A 365 11.49 10.23 23.87
N TYR A 366 10.74 10.07 22.77
CA TYR A 366 10.26 11.19 21.95
C TYR A 366 8.74 11.27 21.99
N ASN A 367 8.21 12.48 22.17
CA ASN A 367 6.77 12.75 22.23
C ASN A 367 6.32 13.87 21.28
N GLN A 368 7.24 14.47 20.53
CA GLN A 368 6.92 15.57 19.64
C GLN A 368 7.72 15.47 18.34
N VAL A 369 7.10 15.87 17.24
CA VAL A 369 7.75 16.11 15.96
C VAL A 369 7.69 17.60 15.63
N GLN A 370 8.79 18.14 15.12
CA GLN A 370 8.89 19.49 14.58
C GLN A 370 9.50 19.42 13.18
N ILE A 371 9.00 20.26 12.29
CA ILE A 371 9.53 20.43 10.94
C ILE A 371 9.88 21.90 10.79
N THR A 372 11.17 22.17 10.61
CA THR A 372 11.72 23.52 10.46
C THR A 372 12.05 23.80 9.01
N LEU A 373 12.09 25.08 8.66
CA LEU A 373 12.58 25.57 7.38
C LEU A 373 14.03 26.02 7.56
N GLU A 374 14.97 25.26 7.00
CA GLU A 374 16.41 25.48 7.14
C GLU A 374 17.04 25.94 5.81
N GLU A 375 18.21 26.61 5.88
CA GLU A 375 18.98 26.99 4.69
C GLU A 375 19.76 25.80 4.13
N ASP A 376 19.78 25.64 2.81
CA ASP A 376 20.65 24.66 2.16
C ASP A 376 22.13 25.00 2.46
N ASP A 377 22.98 23.99 2.44
CA ASP A 377 24.43 24.13 2.67
C ASP A 377 24.86 24.55 4.09
N VAL A 378 23.93 24.71 5.05
CA VAL A 378 24.24 24.94 6.46
C VAL A 378 24.00 23.66 7.26
N PRO A 379 25.05 22.96 7.74
CA PRO A 379 24.84 21.79 8.58
C PRO A 379 24.16 22.18 9.89
N VAL A 380 22.99 21.63 10.16
CA VAL A 380 22.24 21.87 11.39
C VAL A 380 22.33 20.65 12.30
N SER A 381 22.61 20.86 13.60
CA SER A 381 22.61 19.80 14.61
C SER A 381 21.51 20.03 15.66
N VAL A 382 20.83 21.15 15.56
CA VAL A 382 19.66 21.55 16.35
C VAL A 382 18.76 22.40 15.47
N PRO A 383 17.46 22.47 15.73
CA PRO A 383 16.54 23.34 14.98
C PRO A 383 17.00 24.81 15.05
N THR A 384 17.28 25.43 13.91
CA THR A 384 17.70 26.84 13.82
C THR A 384 16.69 27.69 13.07
N GLY A 385 15.93 27.08 12.18
CA GLY A 385 14.91 27.73 11.38
C GLY A 385 13.56 27.88 12.10
N GLU A 386 12.60 28.49 11.39
CA GLU A 386 11.24 28.61 11.88
C GLU A 386 10.55 27.24 11.90
N VAL A 387 9.89 26.90 13.01
CA VAL A 387 9.03 25.72 13.10
C VAL A 387 7.76 25.96 12.28
N VAL A 388 7.70 25.39 11.10
CA VAL A 388 6.58 25.57 10.16
C VAL A 388 5.45 24.59 10.46
N TYR A 389 5.81 23.35 10.81
CA TYR A 389 4.84 22.29 11.10
C TYR A 389 5.25 21.54 12.36
N SER A 390 4.27 21.02 13.10
CA SER A 390 4.55 20.24 14.31
C SER A 390 3.40 19.32 14.69
N SER A 391 3.71 18.40 15.62
CA SER A 391 2.72 17.65 16.38
C SER A 391 3.31 17.26 17.74
N ILE A 392 2.48 17.35 18.77
CA ILE A 392 2.78 16.83 20.12
C ILE A 392 1.86 15.66 20.36
N PHE A 393 2.40 14.51 20.72
CA PHE A 393 1.59 13.33 21.00
C PHE A 393 0.78 13.54 22.30
N PRO A 394 -0.50 13.18 22.33
CA PRO A 394 -1.32 13.28 23.52
C PRO A 394 -0.71 12.46 24.69
N PRO A 395 -0.36 13.09 25.83
CA PRO A 395 0.49 12.45 26.84
C PRO A 395 -0.19 11.28 27.58
N GLU A 396 -1.50 11.34 27.83
CA GLU A 396 -2.22 10.23 28.51
C GLU A 396 -2.29 9.01 27.58
N SER A 397 -2.61 9.24 26.30
CA SER A 397 -2.64 8.18 25.27
C SER A 397 -1.23 7.61 25.04
N LEU A 398 -0.18 8.45 24.95
CA LEU A 398 1.20 8.01 24.74
C LEU A 398 1.69 7.09 25.86
N ALA A 399 1.35 7.40 27.12
CA ALA A 399 1.71 6.56 28.24
C ALA A 399 1.20 5.12 28.07
N MET A 400 -0.04 4.96 27.61
CA MET A 400 -0.63 3.62 27.35
C MET A 400 -0.05 2.97 26.10
N ILE A 401 0.21 3.72 25.02
CA ILE A 401 0.87 3.22 23.81
C ILE A 401 2.27 2.69 24.12
N ARG A 402 3.01 3.32 25.02
CA ARG A 402 4.33 2.85 25.45
C ARG A 402 4.28 1.48 26.11
N HIS A 403 3.21 1.12 26.83
CA HIS A 403 3.02 -0.25 27.30
C HIS A 403 2.81 -1.24 26.16
N LEU A 404 2.11 -0.83 25.10
CA LEU A 404 1.86 -1.69 23.94
C LEU A 404 3.12 -1.89 23.08
N LEU A 405 3.91 -0.83 22.85
CA LEU A 405 4.94 -0.79 21.80
C LEU A 405 6.37 -0.55 22.31
N VAL A 406 6.60 -0.32 23.60
CA VAL A 406 7.94 0.00 24.12
C VAL A 406 8.37 -0.92 25.25
N THR A 407 7.60 -0.99 26.34
CA THR A 407 7.92 -1.84 27.49
C THR A 407 6.68 -2.09 28.35
N HIS A 408 6.55 -3.29 28.85
CA HIS A 408 5.49 -3.71 29.77
C HIS A 408 6.08 -4.58 30.89
N GLU A 409 5.39 -4.66 32.04
CA GLU A 409 5.78 -5.50 33.18
C GLU A 409 5.40 -6.98 32.91
N THR A 410 6.12 -7.62 32.01
CA THR A 410 6.06 -9.06 31.74
C THR A 410 7.42 -9.69 32.06
N PRO A 411 7.56 -11.03 32.10
CA PRO A 411 8.85 -11.66 32.37
C PRO A 411 9.99 -11.14 31.50
N ASP A 412 9.72 -10.83 30.23
CA ASP A 412 10.73 -10.31 29.30
C ASP A 412 10.79 -8.79 29.20
N GLU A 413 10.02 -8.05 30.00
CA GLU A 413 9.98 -6.57 30.02
C GLU A 413 9.91 -5.93 28.62
N GLY A 414 9.43 -6.66 27.60
CA GLY A 414 9.32 -6.22 26.21
C GLY A 414 8.01 -5.48 25.92
N PRO A 415 7.83 -5.01 24.68
CA PRO A 415 6.55 -4.47 24.22
C PRO A 415 5.44 -5.50 24.27
N LEU A 416 4.29 -5.13 24.83
CA LEU A 416 3.20 -6.08 25.06
C LEU A 416 2.68 -6.72 23.75
N MET A 417 2.55 -5.92 22.68
CA MET A 417 2.10 -6.41 21.38
C MET A 417 3.12 -7.30 20.68
N GLN A 418 4.41 -7.05 20.90
CA GLN A 418 5.49 -7.90 20.40
C GLN A 418 5.51 -9.23 21.17
N ASN A 419 5.35 -9.21 22.50
CA ASN A 419 5.26 -10.43 23.30
C ASN A 419 4.02 -11.26 22.95
N LEU A 420 2.88 -10.62 22.68
CA LEU A 420 1.69 -11.27 22.14
C LEU A 420 2.02 -12.00 20.82
N TRP A 421 2.66 -11.30 19.88
CA TRP A 421 3.01 -11.86 18.58
C TRP A 421 3.99 -13.04 18.72
N TRP A 422 5.07 -12.86 19.49
CA TRP A 422 6.07 -13.92 19.72
C TRP A 422 5.53 -15.11 20.51
N TYR A 423 5.07 -14.85 21.73
CA TYR A 423 4.77 -15.94 22.68
C TYR A 423 3.38 -16.52 22.49
N SER A 424 2.38 -15.70 22.15
CA SER A 424 1.01 -16.18 22.01
C SER A 424 0.64 -16.63 20.60
N ALA A 425 1.40 -16.23 19.56
CA ALA A 425 1.10 -16.62 18.19
C ALA A 425 2.24 -17.40 17.55
N GLU A 426 3.43 -16.82 17.39
CA GLU A 426 4.52 -17.43 16.63
C GLU A 426 5.03 -18.71 17.31
N TYR A 427 5.36 -18.68 18.60
CA TYR A 427 5.83 -19.90 19.30
C TYR A 427 4.79 -21.00 19.38
N VAL A 428 3.50 -20.66 19.47
CA VAL A 428 2.42 -21.63 19.39
C VAL A 428 2.35 -22.24 17.99
N ASN A 429 2.45 -21.42 16.95
CA ASN A 429 2.50 -21.87 15.56
C ASN A 429 3.73 -22.75 15.28
N ASP A 430 4.92 -22.37 15.77
CA ASP A 430 6.15 -23.15 15.63
C ASP A 430 6.09 -24.52 16.31
N SER A 431 5.47 -24.59 17.48
CA SER A 431 5.25 -25.88 18.15
C SER A 431 4.25 -26.76 17.41
N ILE A 432 3.32 -26.16 16.64
CA ILE A 432 2.34 -26.90 15.82
C ILE A 432 2.95 -27.28 14.46
N ASN A 433 3.52 -26.34 13.72
CA ASN A 433 3.92 -26.50 12.33
C ASN A 433 5.43 -26.73 12.15
N GLY A 434 6.24 -26.45 13.16
CA GLY A 434 7.70 -26.44 13.11
C GLY A 434 8.24 -25.11 12.57
N ASP A 435 9.47 -24.78 12.97
CA ASP A 435 10.20 -23.66 12.42
C ASP A 435 11.17 -24.15 11.33
N PRO A 436 10.94 -23.83 10.05
CA PRO A 436 11.81 -24.27 8.96
C PRO A 436 13.22 -23.68 9.02
N GLU A 437 13.45 -22.63 9.81
CA GLU A 437 14.76 -21.95 9.94
C GLU A 437 15.57 -22.49 11.13
N SER A 438 14.93 -23.06 12.14
CA SER A 438 15.61 -23.70 13.27
C SER A 438 15.98 -25.14 12.93
N ASN A 439 17.27 -25.44 12.79
CA ASN A 439 17.83 -26.76 12.53
C ASN A 439 17.27 -27.82 13.51
N GLY A 440 16.14 -28.45 13.16
CA GLY A 440 15.60 -29.60 13.86
C GLY A 440 14.40 -29.33 14.77
N ASN A 441 13.76 -28.18 14.68
CA ASN A 441 12.53 -27.91 15.44
C ASN A 441 11.32 -28.50 14.68
N VAL A 442 11.01 -29.78 15.02
CA VAL A 442 9.90 -30.55 14.44
C VAL A 442 8.62 -30.18 15.18
N GLY A 443 7.61 -29.61 14.48
CA GLY A 443 6.30 -29.33 15.06
C GLY A 443 5.41 -30.58 15.18
N ILE A 444 4.22 -30.43 15.79
CA ILE A 444 3.20 -31.49 15.91
C ILE A 444 2.89 -32.11 14.53
N ALA A 445 2.71 -31.32 13.51
CA ALA A 445 2.36 -31.77 12.16
C ALA A 445 3.45 -32.70 11.57
N GLN A 446 4.71 -32.29 11.63
CA GLN A 446 5.83 -33.08 11.12
C GLN A 446 6.09 -34.30 11.97
N ALA A 447 6.03 -34.20 13.32
CA ALA A 447 6.18 -35.33 14.21
C ALA A 447 5.12 -36.42 13.94
N PHE A 448 3.90 -36.03 13.62
CA PHE A 448 2.83 -36.94 13.23
C PHE A 448 3.16 -37.64 11.89
N GLU A 449 3.60 -36.93 10.87
CA GLU A 449 3.99 -37.48 9.57
C GLU A 449 5.16 -38.48 9.69
N ASP A 450 6.14 -38.14 10.53
CA ASP A 450 7.32 -38.98 10.77
C ASP A 450 7.04 -40.20 11.67
N GLY A 451 5.87 -40.25 12.31
CA GLY A 451 5.48 -41.29 13.24
C GLY A 451 6.21 -41.20 14.59
N ASP A 452 6.71 -40.02 14.95
CA ASP A 452 7.40 -39.75 16.21
C ASP A 452 6.42 -39.32 17.31
N GLU A 453 5.87 -40.31 18.03
CA GLU A 453 4.93 -40.06 19.13
C GLU A 453 5.54 -39.22 20.25
N ALA A 454 6.82 -39.42 20.59
CA ALA A 454 7.46 -38.70 21.69
C ALA A 454 7.59 -37.21 21.36
N ALA A 455 8.06 -36.86 20.14
CA ALA A 455 8.12 -35.48 19.68
C ALA A 455 6.73 -34.85 19.62
N LEU A 456 5.72 -35.56 19.11
CA LEU A 456 4.34 -35.07 19.05
C LEU A 456 3.80 -34.73 20.46
N ARG A 457 3.98 -35.62 21.45
CA ARG A 457 3.51 -35.38 22.83
C ARG A 457 4.18 -34.17 23.46
N LYS A 458 5.50 -34.09 23.34
CA LYS A 458 6.28 -32.96 23.81
C LYS A 458 5.79 -31.62 23.22
N ARG A 459 5.64 -31.54 21.89
CA ARG A 459 5.15 -30.32 21.23
C ARG A 459 3.71 -30.00 21.63
N THR A 460 2.87 -30.99 21.84
CA THR A 460 1.50 -30.78 22.31
C THR A 460 1.49 -30.17 23.72
N GLU A 461 2.38 -30.63 24.60
CA GLU A 461 2.60 -30.08 25.94
C GLU A 461 3.07 -28.62 25.87
N GLU A 462 4.07 -28.29 25.04
CA GLU A 462 4.56 -26.94 24.84
C GLU A 462 3.44 -25.98 24.43
N VAL A 463 2.56 -26.40 23.50
CA VAL A 463 1.40 -25.61 23.06
C VAL A 463 0.43 -25.36 24.22
N ILE A 464 0.06 -26.40 24.95
CA ILE A 464 -0.87 -26.28 26.07
C ILE A 464 -0.29 -25.36 27.15
N ASN A 465 0.95 -25.59 27.59
CA ASN A 465 1.59 -24.85 28.66
C ASN A 465 1.83 -23.37 28.27
N GLN A 466 2.19 -23.09 27.02
CA GLN A 466 2.33 -21.71 26.52
C GLN A 466 0.99 -20.96 26.52
N ILE A 467 -0.10 -21.62 26.20
CA ILE A 467 -1.43 -20.98 26.19
C ILE A 467 -1.93 -20.73 27.60
N VAL A 468 -1.83 -21.71 28.50
CA VAL A 468 -2.41 -21.60 29.85
C VAL A 468 -1.54 -20.83 30.83
N GLY A 469 -0.21 -20.82 30.65
CA GLY A 469 0.77 -20.11 31.48
C GLY A 469 1.02 -20.75 32.86
N ASP A 470 2.13 -20.36 33.50
CA ASP A 470 2.77 -20.99 34.68
C ASP A 470 1.99 -20.84 35.99
N LEU A 471 0.99 -19.97 36.09
CA LEU A 471 0.10 -19.86 37.24
C LEU A 471 -1.20 -20.68 37.08
N SER A 472 -1.39 -21.34 35.96
CA SER A 472 -2.58 -22.14 35.70
C SER A 472 -2.50 -23.51 36.32
N ASP A 473 -3.61 -24.02 36.88
CA ASP A 473 -3.74 -25.42 37.32
C ASP A 473 -3.57 -26.45 36.18
N ARG A 474 -3.58 -25.97 34.93
CA ARG A 474 -3.37 -26.78 33.73
C ARG A 474 -1.93 -26.71 33.20
N TYR A 475 -1.01 -26.04 33.89
CA TYR A 475 0.41 -26.01 33.55
C TYR A 475 1.08 -27.27 34.10
N LEU A 476 1.19 -28.32 33.29
CA LEU A 476 1.50 -29.67 33.72
C LEU A 476 2.50 -30.36 32.78
N ASP A 477 3.14 -31.41 33.28
CA ASP A 477 3.89 -32.39 32.51
C ASP A 477 2.88 -33.38 31.87
N TYR A 478 2.53 -33.15 30.61
CA TYR A 478 1.52 -33.93 29.88
C TYR A 478 2.08 -35.16 29.20
N ASP A 479 3.36 -35.17 28.81
CA ASP A 479 4.02 -36.30 28.16
C ASP A 479 4.64 -37.29 29.18
N ASN A 480 4.68 -36.89 30.46
CA ASN A 480 5.19 -37.66 31.61
C ASN A 480 6.69 -37.96 31.48
N ASP A 481 7.48 -37.11 30.87
CA ASP A 481 8.94 -37.25 30.78
C ASP A 481 9.67 -36.76 32.03
N GLY A 482 8.97 -36.06 32.93
CA GLY A 482 9.45 -35.53 34.21
C GLY A 482 9.88 -34.06 34.14
N ALA A 483 9.69 -33.41 33.03
CA ALA A 483 9.85 -31.96 32.84
C ALA A 483 8.48 -31.31 32.55
N ILE A 484 8.36 -30.03 32.68
CA ILE A 484 7.24 -29.25 32.15
C ILE A 484 7.81 -28.41 31.01
N ASP A 485 7.42 -28.79 29.80
CA ASP A 485 7.89 -28.11 28.59
C ASP A 485 7.01 -26.91 28.24
N VAL A 486 7.64 -25.83 27.77
CA VAL A 486 6.98 -24.63 27.28
C VAL A 486 7.80 -24.03 26.14
N SER A 487 7.17 -23.54 25.10
CA SER A 487 7.86 -22.96 23.95
C SER A 487 8.30 -21.50 24.16
N GLY A 488 7.69 -20.79 25.10
CA GLY A 488 7.92 -19.38 25.37
C GLY A 488 8.36 -19.09 26.81
N ASP A 489 7.91 -17.92 27.32
CA ASP A 489 8.27 -17.40 28.64
C ASP A 489 7.40 -17.91 29.80
N GLY A 490 6.37 -18.70 29.50
CA GLY A 490 5.41 -19.20 30.49
C GLY A 490 4.39 -18.19 30.99
N TYR A 491 4.37 -16.96 30.47
CA TYR A 491 3.39 -15.94 30.89
C TYR A 491 1.95 -16.31 30.55
N GLY A 492 1.73 -16.99 29.44
CA GLY A 492 0.44 -17.48 28.98
C GLY A 492 -0.33 -16.51 28.07
N SER A 493 -1.00 -17.07 27.08
CA SER A 493 -1.84 -16.34 26.13
C SER A 493 -3.19 -15.96 26.72
N LEU A 494 -3.76 -16.84 27.54
CA LEU A 494 -5.08 -16.72 28.18
C LEU A 494 -4.99 -16.37 29.67
N PRO A 495 -6.08 -15.86 30.30
CA PRO A 495 -6.11 -15.50 31.71
C PRO A 495 -5.84 -16.69 32.63
N GLN A 496 -5.04 -16.47 33.68
CA GLN A 496 -4.67 -17.46 34.69
C GLN A 496 -5.46 -17.19 35.98
N GLY A 497 -6.74 -17.53 35.97
CA GLY A 497 -7.65 -17.24 37.08
C GLY A 497 -7.92 -15.76 37.24
N GLU A 498 -7.95 -15.29 38.53
CA GLU A 498 -8.10 -13.88 38.86
C GLU A 498 -6.76 -13.17 39.11
N GLU A 499 -5.63 -13.91 39.07
CA GLU A 499 -4.32 -13.43 39.50
C GLU A 499 -3.54 -12.72 38.38
N ARG A 500 -3.69 -13.19 37.13
CA ARG A 500 -2.95 -12.66 35.99
C ARG A 500 -3.78 -12.72 34.72
N LEU A 501 -3.82 -11.63 33.95
CA LEU A 501 -4.29 -11.61 32.57
C LEU A 501 -3.25 -12.29 31.69
N GLY A 502 -3.70 -12.94 30.61
CA GLY A 502 -2.80 -13.41 29.56
C GLY A 502 -2.49 -12.28 28.56
N TYR A 503 -1.52 -12.51 27.69
CA TYR A 503 -1.09 -11.52 26.69
C TYR A 503 -2.25 -10.95 25.87
N ILE A 504 -3.24 -11.76 25.50
CA ILE A 504 -4.38 -11.33 24.69
C ILE A 504 -5.23 -10.29 25.42
N GLN A 505 -5.65 -10.59 26.67
CA GLN A 505 -6.52 -9.70 27.45
C GLN A 505 -5.79 -8.44 27.93
N GLU A 506 -4.50 -8.57 28.21
CA GLU A 506 -3.68 -7.43 28.62
C GLU A 506 -3.45 -6.46 27.48
N SER A 507 -3.17 -6.97 26.27
CA SER A 507 -3.11 -6.17 25.06
C SER A 507 -4.43 -5.46 24.77
N ALA A 508 -5.57 -6.14 24.91
CA ALA A 508 -6.89 -5.56 24.75
C ALA A 508 -7.17 -4.46 25.78
N LEU A 509 -6.77 -4.68 27.04
CA LEU A 509 -6.95 -3.71 28.11
C LEU A 509 -6.16 -2.41 27.86
N TYR A 510 -4.87 -2.50 27.48
CA TYR A 510 -4.04 -1.33 27.25
C TYR A 510 -4.43 -0.60 25.95
N ALA A 511 -4.79 -1.32 24.90
CA ALA A 511 -5.34 -0.71 23.69
C ALA A 511 -6.64 0.06 24.00
N GLN A 512 -7.55 -0.53 24.79
CA GLN A 512 -8.78 0.16 25.20
C GLN A 512 -8.52 1.36 26.11
N ARG A 513 -7.59 1.26 27.06
CA ARG A 513 -7.18 2.41 27.91
C ARG A 513 -6.62 3.57 27.08
N THR A 514 -5.89 3.28 26.00
CA THR A 514 -5.39 4.29 25.07
C THR A 514 -6.55 5.02 24.37
N ALA A 515 -7.55 4.28 23.93
CA ALA A 515 -8.73 4.85 23.27
C ALA A 515 -9.63 5.64 24.23
N ASP A 516 -9.71 5.23 25.51
CA ASP A 516 -10.51 5.86 26.55
C ASP A 516 -9.83 7.07 27.19
N ALA A 517 -8.54 7.29 26.96
CA ALA A 517 -7.80 8.43 27.47
C ALA A 517 -8.49 9.76 27.14
N SER A 518 -8.40 10.73 28.03
CA SER A 518 -9.11 12.01 27.87
C SER A 518 -8.64 12.82 26.67
N ASP A 519 -7.41 12.60 26.24
CA ASP A 519 -6.71 13.23 25.13
C ASP A 519 -6.68 12.36 23.85
N SER A 520 -7.36 11.21 23.85
CA SER A 520 -7.38 10.28 22.72
C SER A 520 -7.90 10.93 21.43
N THR A 521 -7.24 10.66 20.32
CA THR A 521 -7.60 11.16 18.98
C THR A 521 -8.56 10.23 18.24
N ALA A 522 -9.16 10.71 17.15
CA ALA A 522 -9.97 9.86 16.28
C ALA A 522 -9.15 8.71 15.65
N ASN A 523 -7.88 8.96 15.32
CA ASN A 523 -6.94 7.97 14.80
C ASN A 523 -6.74 6.83 15.81
N ILE A 524 -6.41 7.15 17.06
CA ILE A 524 -6.22 6.19 18.14
C ILE A 524 -7.44 5.28 18.29
N ARG A 525 -8.64 5.85 18.34
CA ARG A 525 -9.87 5.06 18.49
C ARG A 525 -10.16 4.15 17.32
N THR A 526 -9.96 4.63 16.09
CA THR A 526 -10.16 3.82 14.88
C THR A 526 -9.27 2.59 14.89
N TYR A 527 -7.99 2.77 15.19
CA TYR A 527 -7.06 1.63 15.20
C TYR A 527 -7.19 0.76 16.46
N ASN A 528 -7.63 1.32 17.60
CA ASN A 528 -8.04 0.50 18.73
C ASN A 528 -9.17 -0.47 18.36
N ASP A 529 -10.21 0.00 17.66
CA ASP A 529 -11.32 -0.86 17.25
C ASP A 529 -10.82 -2.03 16.39
N ASN A 530 -9.87 -1.79 15.50
CA ASN A 530 -9.23 -2.83 14.71
C ASN A 530 -8.43 -3.81 15.58
N VAL A 531 -7.61 -3.30 16.51
CA VAL A 531 -6.85 -4.13 17.45
C VAL A 531 -7.79 -5.03 18.26
N GLN A 532 -8.89 -4.47 18.79
CA GLN A 532 -9.87 -5.23 19.58
C GLN A 532 -10.49 -6.38 18.77
N ILE A 533 -10.83 -6.14 17.49
CA ILE A 533 -11.39 -7.18 16.61
C ILE A 533 -10.37 -8.31 16.41
N CYS A 534 -9.11 -7.97 16.12
CA CYS A 534 -8.07 -8.97 15.90
C CYS A 534 -7.78 -9.78 17.18
N LEU A 535 -7.74 -9.12 18.35
CA LEU A 535 -7.54 -9.81 19.63
C LEU A 535 -8.69 -10.77 19.96
N GLN A 536 -9.94 -10.45 19.57
CA GLN A 536 -11.07 -11.38 19.72
C GLN A 536 -10.92 -12.61 18.80
N ASN A 537 -10.42 -12.44 17.57
CA ASN A 537 -10.14 -13.58 16.70
C ASN A 537 -9.03 -14.46 17.28
N ILE A 538 -7.93 -13.85 17.72
CA ILE A 538 -6.78 -14.51 18.34
C ILE A 538 -7.25 -15.31 19.57
N GLU A 539 -8.06 -14.72 20.44
CA GLU A 539 -8.63 -15.39 21.61
C GLU A 539 -9.47 -16.62 21.24
N ALA A 540 -10.33 -16.46 20.22
CA ALA A 540 -11.16 -17.57 19.75
C ALA A 540 -10.32 -18.73 19.19
N TRP A 541 -9.34 -18.44 18.34
CA TRP A 541 -8.43 -19.46 17.78
C TRP A 541 -7.54 -20.09 18.84
N THR A 542 -7.02 -19.29 19.79
CA THR A 542 -6.22 -19.81 20.91
C THR A 542 -7.01 -20.80 21.78
N ASN A 543 -8.28 -20.51 22.06
CA ASN A 543 -9.13 -21.43 22.80
C ASN A 543 -9.40 -22.72 22.01
N GLU A 544 -9.64 -22.64 20.69
CA GLU A 544 -9.84 -23.79 19.83
C GLU A 544 -8.56 -24.66 19.75
N ILE A 545 -7.39 -24.02 19.61
CA ILE A 545 -6.08 -24.70 19.64
C ILE A 545 -5.89 -25.45 20.98
N LEU A 546 -6.18 -24.79 22.09
CA LEU A 546 -6.07 -25.41 23.42
C LEU A 546 -6.97 -26.65 23.54
N ASP A 547 -8.23 -26.56 23.13
CA ASP A 547 -9.16 -27.68 23.18
C ASP A 547 -8.70 -28.87 22.31
N LEU A 548 -8.21 -28.59 21.10
CA LEU A 548 -7.68 -29.57 20.17
C LEU A 548 -6.38 -30.20 20.68
N ALA A 549 -5.48 -29.43 21.28
CA ALA A 549 -4.23 -29.91 21.85
C ALA A 549 -4.49 -30.84 23.06
N LEU A 550 -5.42 -30.47 23.93
CA LEU A 550 -5.86 -31.35 25.04
C LEU A 550 -6.49 -32.65 24.52
N GLN A 551 -7.35 -32.57 23.50
CA GLN A 551 -7.92 -33.74 22.85
C GLN A 551 -6.86 -34.61 22.22
N LEU A 552 -5.87 -34.03 21.52
CA LEU A 552 -4.75 -34.74 20.90
C LEU A 552 -3.91 -35.47 21.95
N ASN A 553 -3.68 -34.81 23.09
CA ASN A 553 -2.95 -35.43 24.22
C ASN A 553 -3.63 -36.67 24.79
N ASP A 554 -4.96 -36.67 24.87
CA ASP A 554 -5.74 -37.78 25.43
C ASP A 554 -5.96 -38.96 24.45
N MET A 555 -5.64 -38.78 23.16
CA MET A 555 -5.83 -39.81 22.13
C MET A 555 -4.64 -40.77 22.04
N PRO A 556 -4.89 -42.07 21.76
CA PRO A 556 -3.82 -42.97 21.38
C PRO A 556 -3.18 -42.54 20.04
N PHE A 557 -1.85 -42.69 19.96
CA PHE A 557 -1.13 -42.34 18.72
C PHE A 557 -1.60 -43.22 17.55
N GLY A 558 -2.01 -42.59 16.46
CA GLY A 558 -2.49 -43.29 15.27
C GLY A 558 -3.20 -42.40 14.25
N PRO A 559 -3.67 -43.00 13.14
CA PRO A 559 -4.29 -42.26 12.03
C PRO A 559 -5.53 -41.42 12.40
N GLU A 560 -6.16 -41.74 13.54
CA GLU A 560 -7.34 -40.99 13.99
C GLU A 560 -6.99 -39.59 14.49
N MET A 561 -5.70 -39.29 14.71
CA MET A 561 -5.20 -37.94 15.05
C MET A 561 -5.14 -36.99 13.84
N GLU A 562 -5.05 -37.50 12.59
CA GLU A 562 -4.84 -36.70 11.37
C GLU A 562 -5.81 -35.53 11.22
N PRO A 563 -7.13 -35.62 11.45
CA PRO A 563 -8.03 -34.49 11.36
C PRO A 563 -7.73 -33.37 12.36
N ILE A 564 -7.32 -33.75 13.59
CA ILE A 564 -6.99 -32.78 14.65
C ILE A 564 -5.67 -32.10 14.34
N VAL A 565 -4.65 -32.84 13.93
CA VAL A 565 -3.34 -32.30 13.53
C VAL A 565 -3.50 -31.34 12.37
N SER A 566 -4.28 -31.70 11.34
CA SER A 566 -4.56 -30.82 10.20
C SER A 566 -5.30 -29.53 10.61
N GLN A 567 -6.23 -29.61 11.57
CA GLN A 567 -6.95 -28.44 12.08
C GLN A 567 -6.03 -27.55 12.93
N LEU A 568 -5.20 -28.14 13.79
CA LEU A 568 -4.18 -27.40 14.55
C LEU A 568 -3.21 -26.65 13.61
N SER A 569 -2.70 -27.35 12.58
CA SER A 569 -1.78 -26.76 11.60
C SER A 569 -2.39 -25.51 10.92
N ARG A 570 -3.65 -25.58 10.51
CA ARG A 570 -4.36 -24.43 9.94
C ARG A 570 -4.52 -23.30 10.95
N LEU A 571 -4.98 -23.61 12.15
CA LEU A 571 -5.22 -22.61 13.20
C LEU A 571 -3.92 -21.94 13.67
N GLY A 572 -2.78 -22.64 13.68
CA GLY A 572 -1.47 -22.07 13.99
C GLY A 572 -1.12 -20.94 13.01
N VAL A 573 -1.29 -21.18 11.72
CA VAL A 573 -1.07 -20.15 10.69
C VAL A 573 -2.08 -19.00 10.81
N GLU A 574 -3.36 -19.30 11.00
CA GLU A 574 -4.41 -18.28 11.16
C GLU A 574 -4.18 -17.40 12.41
N LEU A 575 -3.62 -17.97 13.47
CA LEU A 575 -3.29 -17.25 14.70
C LEU A 575 -2.25 -16.13 14.45
N VAL A 576 -1.25 -16.40 13.63
CA VAL A 576 -0.19 -15.45 13.28
C VAL A 576 -0.65 -14.52 12.17
N ASP A 577 -0.95 -15.08 11.00
CA ASP A 577 -1.17 -14.34 9.77
C ASP A 577 -2.63 -13.90 9.55
N GLY A 578 -3.58 -14.64 10.15
CA GLY A 578 -4.99 -14.49 9.87
C GLY A 578 -5.48 -15.37 8.71
N ALA A 579 -6.76 -15.21 8.36
CA ALA A 579 -7.45 -15.97 7.33
C ALA A 579 -8.21 -15.05 6.38
N ASP A 580 -7.90 -15.07 5.08
CA ASP A 580 -8.68 -14.33 4.06
C ASP A 580 -10.03 -15.03 3.81
N THR A 581 -11.01 -14.79 4.70
CA THR A 581 -12.31 -15.46 4.65
C THR A 581 -13.23 -14.93 3.55
N ASN A 582 -12.97 -13.72 3.06
CA ASN A 582 -13.74 -13.09 1.99
C ASN A 582 -13.08 -13.21 0.61
N GLU A 583 -11.91 -13.87 0.52
CA GLU A 583 -11.13 -14.13 -0.70
C GLU A 583 -10.75 -12.84 -1.48
N ASN A 584 -10.57 -11.72 -0.76
CA ASN A 584 -10.19 -10.46 -1.38
C ASN A 584 -8.67 -10.31 -1.60
N GLY A 585 -7.88 -11.24 -1.08
CA GLY A 585 -6.41 -11.28 -1.14
C GLY A 585 -5.75 -10.39 -0.08
N ARG A 586 -6.46 -10.04 0.98
CA ARG A 586 -5.97 -9.26 2.13
C ARG A 586 -6.47 -9.88 3.42
N ILE A 587 -5.77 -9.58 4.49
CA ILE A 587 -6.25 -9.83 5.85
C ILE A 587 -6.75 -8.49 6.40
N ASP A 588 -8.07 -8.35 6.45
CA ASP A 588 -8.71 -7.13 6.96
C ASP A 588 -8.94 -7.23 8.47
N PRO A 589 -8.96 -6.12 9.24
CA PRO A 589 -9.25 -6.14 10.66
C PRO A 589 -10.76 -6.34 10.92
N VAL A 590 -11.26 -7.53 10.54
CA VAL A 590 -12.66 -7.95 10.70
C VAL A 590 -12.75 -9.30 11.39
N ALA A 591 -13.94 -9.61 11.91
CA ALA A 591 -14.18 -10.86 12.64
C ALA A 591 -13.86 -12.09 11.77
N GLY A 592 -12.99 -12.96 12.27
CA GLY A 592 -12.58 -14.20 11.63
C GLY A 592 -11.51 -14.07 10.55
N GLU A 593 -10.91 -12.87 10.36
CA GLU A 593 -9.84 -12.68 9.38
C GLU A 593 -8.49 -12.36 10.01
N CYS A 594 -8.38 -11.33 10.84
CA CYS A 594 -7.09 -10.83 11.30
C CYS A 594 -6.50 -11.64 12.47
N GLY A 595 -5.19 -11.92 12.38
CA GLY A 595 -4.36 -12.54 13.39
C GLY A 595 -3.43 -11.56 14.12
N ALA A 596 -2.38 -12.10 14.76
CA ALA A 596 -1.46 -11.35 15.61
C ALA A 596 -0.67 -10.29 14.82
N THR A 597 -0.25 -10.58 13.59
CA THR A 597 0.46 -9.64 12.72
C THR A 597 -0.38 -8.40 12.44
N THR A 598 -1.64 -8.57 12.07
CA THR A 598 -2.55 -7.44 11.81
C THR A 598 -2.86 -6.65 13.09
N ALA A 599 -3.00 -7.32 14.24
CA ALA A 599 -3.19 -6.66 15.54
C ALA A 599 -1.98 -5.77 15.89
N TYR A 600 -0.77 -6.29 15.70
CA TYR A 600 0.49 -5.60 15.94
C TYR A 600 0.63 -4.34 15.06
N GLU A 601 0.40 -4.47 13.75
CA GLU A 601 0.41 -3.34 12.82
C GLU A 601 -0.58 -2.23 13.19
N ASN A 602 -1.81 -2.60 13.56
CA ASN A 602 -2.82 -1.62 13.96
C ASN A 602 -2.46 -0.92 15.29
N ALA A 603 -1.75 -1.57 16.19
CA ALA A 603 -1.21 -0.92 17.38
C ALA A 603 -0.15 0.15 17.03
N TYR A 604 0.72 -0.08 16.05
CA TYR A 604 1.62 0.95 15.52
C TYR A 604 0.87 2.13 14.93
N PHE A 605 -0.21 1.89 14.22
CA PHE A 605 -1.01 2.96 13.62
C PHE A 605 -1.71 3.85 14.67
N MET A 606 -1.91 3.36 15.90
CA MET A 606 -2.32 4.21 17.02
C MET A 606 -1.25 5.24 17.38
N ALA A 607 0.03 4.95 17.14
CA ALA A 607 1.17 5.83 17.41
C ALA A 607 1.48 6.83 16.28
N ASP A 608 0.71 6.86 15.19
CA ASP A 608 0.92 7.81 14.09
C ASP A 608 0.75 9.26 14.57
N PHE A 609 1.78 10.12 14.32
CA PHE A 609 1.66 11.57 14.49
C PHE A 609 0.97 12.19 13.30
N GLN A 610 -0.12 12.89 13.53
CA GLN A 610 -0.73 13.75 12.51
C GLN A 610 -0.09 15.13 12.56
N ILE A 611 0.52 15.59 11.47
CA ILE A 611 1.28 16.83 11.37
C ILE A 611 0.34 18.00 11.05
N TYR A 612 0.55 19.13 11.75
CA TYR A 612 -0.26 20.34 11.63
C TYR A 612 0.58 21.58 11.34
N LEU A 613 -0.04 22.60 10.77
CA LEU A 613 0.59 23.90 10.51
C LEU A 613 0.87 24.66 11.82
N GLY A 614 2.10 25.11 12.00
CA GLY A 614 2.57 25.95 13.10
C GLY A 614 3.25 25.16 14.24
N PRO A 615 3.88 25.88 15.19
CA PRO A 615 4.59 25.28 16.29
C PRO A 615 3.66 24.75 17.39
N ASN A 616 4.14 23.77 18.16
CA ASN A 616 3.51 23.22 19.38
C ASN A 616 2.05 22.80 19.18
N ARG A 617 1.77 22.09 18.12
CA ARG A 617 0.42 21.63 17.80
C ARG A 617 0.10 20.32 18.49
N THR A 618 -1.08 20.26 19.09
CA THR A 618 -1.66 19.02 19.62
C THR A 618 -2.81 18.59 18.74
N PRO A 619 -2.88 17.31 18.33
CA PRO A 619 -4.02 16.79 17.59
C PRO A 619 -5.34 17.06 18.35
N PRO A 620 -6.44 17.37 17.65
CA PRO A 620 -7.73 17.57 18.30
C PRO A 620 -8.18 16.28 18.98
N SER A 621 -8.53 16.36 20.25
CA SER A 621 -9.23 15.26 20.94
C SER A 621 -10.57 15.03 20.25
N GLY A 622 -10.83 13.80 19.83
CA GLY A 622 -12.04 13.51 19.04
C GLY A 622 -13.30 13.31 19.90
N LYS A 623 -13.49 14.09 21.00
CA LYS A 623 -14.74 14.09 21.79
C LYS A 623 -15.77 15.03 21.23
#